data_698e6f9fcc0e384db57994271f9d150d
#
_entry.id   698e6f9fcc0e384db57994271f9d150d
#
_cell.length_a   1.000
_cell.length_b   1.000
_cell.length_c   1.000
_cell.angle_alpha   90.00
_cell.angle_beta   90.00
_cell.angle_gamma   90.00
#
_symmetry.space_group_name_H-M   'P 1'
#
loop_
_entity.id
_entity.type
_entity.pdbx_description
1 polymer ?
#
loop_
_entity_poly.entity_id
_entity_poly.type
_entity_poly.pdbx_seq_one_letter_code
_entity_poly.pdbx_strand_id
1 'polypeptide(L)' 'MGKNQETRKKLKGQHQALEEHLEKIAKEKEKPTEGQDQGLIAHWEKTVANCRQNIAKLERRLSK' A
#
# COMPACT_ATOMS: atom_id res chain seq x y z
N MET A 1 -18.77 -2.94 18.94
CA MET A 1 -17.97 -1.74 18.69
C MET A 1 -16.51 -1.99 18.52
N GLY A 2 -15.90 -2.91 19.30
CA GLY A 2 -14.50 -3.23 19.19
C GLY A 2 -14.06 -3.73 17.83
N LYS A 3 -14.86 -4.56 17.18
CA LYS A 3 -14.50 -5.14 15.89
C LYS A 3 -14.35 -4.10 14.79
N ASN A 4 -15.24 -3.11 14.75
CA ASN A 4 -15.16 -2.07 13.74
C ASN A 4 -13.98 -1.13 13.98
N GLN A 5 -13.67 -0.85 15.25
CA GLN A 5 -12.51 -0.02 15.59
C GLN A 5 -11.21 -0.69 15.19
N GLU A 6 -11.09 -2.00 15.45
CA GLU A 6 -9.88 -2.74 15.05
C GLU A 6 -9.73 -2.75 13.53
N THR A 7 -10.82 -2.99 12.82
CA THR A 7 -10.80 -2.99 11.35
C THR A 7 -10.39 -1.63 10.81
N ARG A 8 -10.92 -0.55 11.39
CA ARG A 8 -10.56 0.81 10.98
C ARG A 8 -9.09 1.13 11.25
N LYS A 9 -8.56 0.68 12.37
CA LYS A 9 -7.14 0.88 12.68
C LYS A 9 -6.26 0.14 11.69
N LYS A 10 -6.62 -1.11 11.36
CA LYS A 10 -5.90 -1.88 10.35
C LYS A 10 -5.97 -1.21 9.00
N LEU A 11 -7.13 -0.70 8.65
CA LEU A 11 -7.34 -0.01 7.38
C LEU A 11 -6.45 1.24 7.30
N LYS A 12 -6.41 2.03 8.36
CA LYS A 12 -5.56 3.22 8.42
C LYS A 12 -4.08 2.85 8.28
N GLY A 13 -3.64 1.78 8.96
CA GLY A 13 -2.28 1.30 8.83
C GLY A 13 -1.94 0.87 7.41
N GLN A 14 -2.86 0.18 6.75
CA GLN A 14 -2.66 -0.24 5.36
C GLN A 14 -2.60 0.95 4.42
N HIS A 15 -3.43 1.97 4.62
CA HIS A 15 -3.38 3.18 3.82
C HIS A 15 -2.06 3.92 3.98
N GLN A 16 -1.54 4.02 5.22
CA GLN A 16 -0.25 4.64 5.46
C GLN A 16 0.88 3.88 4.77
N ALA A 17 0.88 2.56 4.88
CA ALA A 17 1.88 1.72 4.22
C ALA A 17 1.80 1.88 2.71
N LEU A 18 0.59 1.94 2.15
CA LEU A 18 0.37 2.14 0.72
C LEU A 18 0.97 3.47 0.27
N GLU A 19 0.67 4.56 0.98
CA GLU A 19 1.19 5.87 0.65
C GLU A 19 2.71 5.92 0.70
N GLU A 20 3.31 5.31 1.72
CA GLU A 20 4.76 5.27 1.85
C GLU A 20 5.41 4.55 0.68
N HIS A 21 4.85 3.42 0.28
CA HIS A 21 5.38 2.66 -0.85
C HIS A 21 5.19 3.38 -2.17
N LEU A 22 4.04 4.04 -2.35
CA LEU A 22 3.79 4.83 -3.55
C LEU A 22 4.78 5.99 -3.65
N GLU A 23 5.09 6.63 -2.53
CA GLU A 23 6.06 7.71 -2.49
C GLU A 23 7.47 7.21 -2.85
N LYS A 24 7.85 6.06 -2.31
CA LYS A 24 9.15 5.46 -2.63
C LYS A 24 9.26 5.13 -4.12
N ILE A 25 8.19 4.58 -4.70
CA ILE A 25 8.14 4.28 -6.13
C ILE A 25 8.29 5.56 -6.95
N ALA A 26 7.57 6.60 -6.57
CA ALA A 26 7.63 7.87 -7.27
C ALA A 26 9.03 8.46 -7.25
N LYS A 27 9.69 8.43 -6.09
CA LYS A 27 11.06 8.93 -5.96
C LYS A 27 12.04 8.12 -6.80
N GLU A 28 11.89 6.81 -6.83
CA GLU A 28 12.76 5.96 -7.63
C GLU A 28 12.57 6.21 -9.11
N LYS A 29 11.33 6.46 -9.55
CA LYS A 29 11.03 6.74 -10.95
C LYS A 29 11.49 8.14 -11.39
N GLU A 30 11.73 9.05 -10.45
CA GLU A 30 12.30 10.37 -10.75
C GLU A 30 13.76 10.29 -11.17
N LYS A 31 14.47 9.23 -10.78
CA LYS A 31 15.85 9.04 -11.19
C LYS A 31 15.94 8.74 -12.68
N PRO A 32 17.09 9.08 -13.33
CA PRO A 32 17.31 8.68 -14.71
C PRO A 32 17.14 7.17 -14.87
N THR A 33 16.67 6.74 -16.03
CA THR A 33 16.40 5.32 -16.29
C THR A 33 17.59 4.43 -15.92
N GLU A 34 18.81 4.87 -16.18
CA GLU A 34 20.03 4.14 -15.87
C GLU A 34 20.23 3.97 -14.37
N GLY A 35 19.72 4.90 -13.56
CA GLY A 35 19.85 4.84 -12.11
C GLY A 35 18.68 4.20 -11.39
N GLN A 36 17.62 3.82 -12.11
CA GLN A 36 16.45 3.20 -11.51
C GLN A 36 16.70 1.72 -11.25
N ASP A 37 16.30 1.29 -10.05
CA ASP A 37 16.34 -0.13 -9.70
C ASP A 37 15.00 -0.77 -10.06
N GLN A 38 14.92 -1.39 -11.22
CA GLN A 38 13.68 -1.98 -11.72
C GLN A 38 13.20 -3.13 -10.83
N GLY A 39 14.12 -3.90 -10.26
CA GLY A 39 13.78 -4.97 -9.35
C GLY A 39 13.12 -4.45 -8.08
N LEU A 40 13.64 -3.36 -7.56
CA LEU A 40 13.09 -2.73 -6.36
C LEU A 40 11.70 -2.12 -6.63
N ILE A 41 11.56 -1.46 -7.78
CA ILE A 41 10.26 -0.89 -8.21
C ILE A 41 9.23 -2.01 -8.32
N ALA A 42 9.56 -3.11 -8.98
CA ALA A 42 8.66 -4.24 -9.14
C ALA A 42 8.25 -4.81 -7.78
N HIS A 43 9.19 -4.92 -6.85
CA HIS A 43 8.92 -5.40 -5.50
C HIS A 43 7.91 -4.48 -4.78
N TRP A 44 8.15 -3.18 -4.85
CA TRP A 44 7.26 -2.20 -4.22
C TRP A 44 5.88 -2.19 -4.85
N GLU A 45 5.80 -2.32 -6.18
CA GLU A 45 4.53 -2.39 -6.88
C GLU A 45 3.72 -3.62 -6.45
N LYS A 46 4.39 -4.75 -6.24
CA LYS A 46 3.75 -5.96 -5.74
C LYS A 46 3.22 -5.74 -4.31
N THR A 47 4.00 -5.09 -3.48
CA THR A 47 3.59 -4.75 -2.12
C THR A 47 2.37 -3.82 -2.12
N VAL A 48 2.36 -2.84 -3.02
CA VAL A 48 1.23 -1.93 -3.18
C VAL A 48 -0.03 -2.70 -3.58
N ALA A 49 0.10 -3.64 -4.51
CA ALA A 49 -1.03 -4.46 -4.94
C ALA A 49 -1.60 -5.27 -3.77
N ASN A 50 -0.72 -5.86 -2.95
CA ASN A 50 -1.14 -6.60 -1.76
C ASN A 50 -1.85 -5.70 -0.76
N CYS A 51 -1.34 -4.49 -0.54
CA CYS A 51 -1.98 -3.51 0.35
C CYS A 51 -3.38 -3.15 -0.14
N ARG A 52 -3.53 -2.93 -1.44
CA ARG A 52 -4.84 -2.61 -2.02
C ARG A 52 -5.84 -3.75 -1.84
N GLN A 53 -5.39 -4.99 -2.00
CA GLN A 53 -6.25 -6.15 -1.77
C GLN A 53 -6.68 -6.23 -0.31
N ASN A 54 -5.76 -6.00 0.61
CA ASN A 54 -6.06 -6.01 2.04
C ASN A 54 -7.06 -4.90 2.40
N ILE A 55 -6.87 -3.71 1.84
CA ILE A 55 -7.78 -2.59 2.04
C ILE A 55 -9.17 -2.95 1.54
N ALA A 56 -9.28 -3.54 0.36
CA ALA A 56 -10.57 -3.93 -0.20
C ALA A 56 -11.29 -4.94 0.70
N LYS A 57 -10.55 -5.91 1.23
CA LYS A 57 -11.11 -6.90 2.15
C LYS A 57 -11.62 -6.26 3.43
N LEU A 58 -10.85 -5.33 4.00
CA LEU A 58 -11.22 -4.65 5.22
C LEU A 58 -12.44 -3.76 5.00
N GLU A 59 -12.50 -3.07 3.86
CA GLU A 59 -13.65 -2.24 3.51
C GLU A 59 -14.92 -3.07 3.35
N ARG A 60 -14.82 -4.27 2.78
CA ARG A 60 -15.95 -5.18 2.66
C ARG A 60 -16.48 -5.56 4.04
N ARG A 61 -15.61 -5.78 5.00
CA ARG A 61 -16.02 -6.11 6.37
C ARG A 61 -16.78 -4.95 7.00
N LEU A 62 -16.37 -3.73 6.73
CA LEU A 62 -17.04 -2.55 7.24
C LEU A 62 -18.39 -2.31 6.57
N SER A 63 -18.56 -2.74 5.33
CA SER A 63 -19.78 -2.56 4.56
C SER A 63 -20.92 -3.47 5.01
N LYS A 64 -20.61 -4.52 5.75
CA LYS A 64 -21.64 -5.41 6.29
C LYS A 64 -22.21 -4.88 7.63
#